data_4f605dd58fc3a116f0963ee18010ceb2
#
_entry.id   4f605dd58fc3a116f0963ee18010ceb2
#
_cell.length_a   1.000
_cell.length_b   1.000
_cell.length_c   1.000
_cell.angle_alpha   90.00
_cell.angle_beta   90.00
_cell.angle_gamma   90.00
#
_symmetry.space_group_name_H-M   'P 1'
#
loop_
_entity.id
_entity.type
_entity.pdbx_description
1 polymer ?
#
loop_
_entity_poly.entity_id
_entity_poly.type
_entity_poly.pdbx_seq_one_letter_code
_entity_poly.pdbx_strand_id
1 'polypeptide(L)'
;MTAYPALKTRFIGSLFILFGALTVYAAFVPAAGQGPSQQKMPGALSAVHVPKPGETDCSACHVAPGKVAPSKCLACHTEIASRIATEKGYHRDKADDCAVCHAEHQGREANIVPLEKESFDHSETGAKLQGTHVKLKDCDKCHTLSNTLLRTKGRSYILKDSGCRGCHTPPHQGNQDKCVNCHSQESWIVERHGAEG
;
A
#
# COMPACT_ATOMS: atom_id res chain seq x y z
N MET A 1 2.12 -74.48 -11.92
CA MET A 1 1.62 -75.80 -11.47
C MET A 1 0.56 -75.48 -10.42
N THR A 2 -0.64 -75.75 -10.84
CA THR A 2 -1.73 -76.47 -10.19
C THR A 2 -2.29 -75.79 -8.94
N ALA A 3 -3.58 -75.67 -8.67
CA ALA A 3 -4.79 -76.17 -9.35
C ALA A 3 -5.98 -75.46 -8.67
N TYR A 4 -7.04 -75.25 -9.42
CA TYR A 4 -8.40 -75.02 -8.90
C TYR A 4 -9.02 -76.27 -8.33
N PRO A 5 -9.97 -76.22 -7.43
CA PRO A 5 -11.27 -76.78 -7.72
C PRO A 5 -12.43 -75.88 -7.25
N ALA A 6 -13.39 -75.64 -8.11
CA ALA A 6 -14.66 -76.32 -8.40
C ALA A 6 -15.76 -76.08 -7.34
N LEU A 7 -16.71 -75.28 -7.75
CA LEU A 7 -18.18 -75.37 -7.80
C LEU A 7 -18.90 -76.22 -6.74
N LYS A 8 -19.82 -75.62 -6.01
CA LYS A 8 -21.11 -76.27 -5.61
C LYS A 8 -22.25 -75.30 -5.63
N THR A 9 -23.07 -75.47 -6.61
CA THR A 9 -24.42 -74.95 -6.81
C THR A 9 -25.38 -75.53 -5.73
N ARG A 10 -26.14 -74.64 -5.10
CA ARG A 10 -27.39 -75.05 -4.42
C ARG A 10 -28.46 -74.04 -4.75
N PHE A 11 -29.43 -74.51 -5.58
CA PHE A 11 -30.75 -73.93 -5.77
C PHE A 11 -31.56 -74.12 -4.50
N ILE A 12 -32.22 -73.11 -3.98
CA ILE A 12 -33.46 -73.25 -3.19
C ILE A 12 -34.26 -71.94 -3.32
N GLY A 13 -35.44 -72.07 -3.85
CA GLY A 13 -36.69 -71.53 -3.40
C GLY A 13 -37.04 -70.08 -3.83
N SER A 14 -37.88 -70.07 -4.90
CA SER A 14 -38.77 -68.95 -5.20
C SER A 14 -39.63 -68.57 -3.99
N LEU A 15 -39.64 -67.31 -3.61
CA LEU A 15 -40.71 -66.70 -2.86
C LEU A 15 -41.01 -65.37 -3.50
N PHE A 16 -42.05 -65.29 -4.30
CA PHE A 16 -42.61 -64.05 -4.83
C PHE A 16 -43.27 -63.29 -3.71
N ILE A 17 -42.70 -62.21 -3.26
CA ILE A 17 -43.36 -61.22 -2.46
C ILE A 17 -43.56 -60.01 -3.36
N LEU A 18 -44.80 -59.78 -3.77
CA LEU A 18 -45.33 -58.58 -4.43
C LEU A 18 -45.22 -57.42 -3.39
N PHE A 19 -44.18 -56.63 -3.49
CA PHE A 19 -44.15 -55.31 -2.84
C PHE A 19 -44.46 -54.27 -3.90
N GLY A 20 -45.60 -53.63 -3.70
CA GLY A 20 -46.07 -52.54 -4.53
C GLY A 20 -45.03 -51.43 -4.63
N ALA A 21 -44.74 -51.07 -5.86
CA ALA A 21 -43.93 -49.89 -6.17
C ALA A 21 -44.67 -48.65 -5.80
N LEU A 22 -44.43 -48.14 -4.60
CA LEU A 22 -44.80 -46.78 -4.23
C LEU A 22 -43.72 -45.86 -4.83
N THR A 23 -43.93 -45.42 -6.08
CA THR A 23 -43.11 -44.40 -6.70
C THR A 23 -43.33 -43.09 -5.96
N VAL A 24 -42.44 -42.79 -5.02
CA VAL A 24 -42.33 -41.44 -4.46
C VAL A 24 -41.78 -40.53 -5.56
N TYR A 25 -42.68 -39.81 -6.21
CA TYR A 25 -42.31 -38.66 -7.02
C TYR A 25 -41.75 -37.63 -6.07
N ALA A 26 -40.44 -37.64 -5.84
CA ALA A 26 -39.76 -36.52 -5.24
C ALA A 26 -39.87 -35.36 -6.24
N ALA A 27 -40.79 -34.45 -5.97
CA ALA A 27 -40.84 -33.19 -6.69
C ALA A 27 -39.50 -32.50 -6.48
N PHE A 28 -38.71 -32.47 -7.55
CA PHE A 28 -37.49 -31.66 -7.61
C PHE A 28 -37.95 -30.19 -7.56
N VAL A 29 -38.07 -29.65 -6.38
CA VAL A 29 -38.21 -28.18 -6.19
C VAL A 29 -36.85 -27.61 -6.55
N PRO A 30 -36.70 -26.89 -7.66
CA PRO A 30 -35.46 -26.18 -7.93
C PRO A 30 -35.25 -25.24 -6.71
N ALA A 31 -34.12 -25.40 -6.07
CA ALA A 31 -33.71 -24.45 -5.03
C ALA A 31 -33.84 -23.05 -5.63
N ALA A 32 -34.70 -22.24 -5.04
CA ALA A 32 -34.86 -20.85 -5.44
C ALA A 32 -33.44 -20.25 -5.52
N GLY A 33 -33.04 -19.88 -6.73
CA GLY A 33 -31.71 -19.35 -6.98
C GLY A 33 -31.47 -18.26 -5.96
N GLN A 34 -30.38 -18.37 -5.20
CA GLN A 34 -29.91 -17.27 -4.37
C GLN A 34 -29.77 -16.10 -5.34
N GLY A 35 -30.66 -15.14 -5.17
CA GLY A 35 -30.58 -13.90 -5.95
C GLY A 35 -29.17 -13.34 -5.84
N PRO A 36 -28.69 -12.56 -6.82
CA PRO A 36 -27.34 -12.05 -6.81
C PRO A 36 -27.06 -11.51 -5.42
N SER A 37 -26.04 -12.06 -4.78
CA SER A 37 -25.61 -11.63 -3.44
C SER A 37 -25.55 -10.11 -3.50
N GLN A 38 -26.37 -9.43 -2.67
CA GLN A 38 -26.35 -7.98 -2.59
C GLN A 38 -24.96 -7.62 -2.14
N GLN A 39 -24.10 -7.31 -3.09
CA GLN A 39 -22.75 -6.90 -2.85
C GLN A 39 -22.86 -5.58 -2.12
N LYS A 40 -22.62 -5.61 -0.80
CA LYS A 40 -22.69 -4.43 0.05
C LYS A 40 -21.82 -3.36 -0.59
N MET A 41 -22.45 -2.27 -1.04
CA MET A 41 -21.71 -1.15 -1.61
C MET A 41 -20.68 -0.68 -0.60
N PRO A 42 -19.43 -0.47 -1.00
CA PRO A 42 -18.43 0.08 -0.11
C PRO A 42 -18.83 1.48 0.36
N GLY A 43 -18.26 1.94 1.45
CA GLY A 43 -18.45 3.30 1.94
C GLY A 43 -17.99 4.36 0.93
N ALA A 44 -18.21 5.62 1.25
CA ALA A 44 -17.76 6.72 0.39
C ALA A 44 -16.23 6.78 0.32
N LEU A 45 -15.71 7.16 -0.84
CA LEU A 45 -14.29 7.48 -1.00
C LEU A 45 -13.91 8.70 -0.15
N SER A 46 -12.66 8.78 0.27
CA SER A 46 -12.09 9.95 0.91
C SER A 46 -12.21 11.19 0.01
N ALA A 47 -12.25 12.36 0.62
CA ALA A 47 -12.41 13.63 -0.12
C ALA A 47 -11.26 13.90 -1.11
N VAL A 48 -10.10 13.27 -0.94
CA VAL A 48 -8.95 13.44 -1.84
C VAL A 48 -9.07 12.62 -3.13
N HIS A 49 -9.88 11.55 -3.12
CA HIS A 49 -10.12 10.68 -4.27
C HIS A 49 -11.56 10.78 -4.82
N VAL A 50 -12.29 11.81 -4.43
CA VAL A 50 -13.63 12.02 -4.99
C VAL A 50 -13.52 12.33 -6.47
N PRO A 51 -14.08 11.50 -7.36
CA PRO A 51 -14.23 11.85 -8.76
C PRO A 51 -15.10 13.08 -8.92
N LYS A 52 -15.03 13.71 -10.06
CA LYS A 52 -16.02 14.74 -10.41
C LYS A 52 -17.43 14.15 -10.33
N PRO A 53 -18.45 14.95 -9.98
CA PRO A 53 -19.82 14.47 -9.93
C PRO A 53 -20.19 13.74 -11.24
N GLY A 54 -20.59 12.47 -11.12
CA GLY A 54 -20.92 11.62 -12.27
C GLY A 54 -19.83 10.68 -12.78
N GLU A 55 -18.57 10.82 -12.31
CA GLU A 55 -17.46 9.94 -12.71
C GLU A 55 -17.12 8.96 -11.57
N THR A 56 -17.94 7.94 -11.38
CA THR A 56 -17.58 6.83 -10.48
C THR A 56 -17.07 5.66 -11.32
N ASP A 57 -15.85 5.79 -11.83
CA ASP A 57 -15.20 4.66 -12.48
C ASP A 57 -14.45 3.81 -11.46
N CYS A 58 -15.11 2.76 -10.99
CA CYS A 58 -14.50 1.80 -10.07
C CYS A 58 -13.25 1.14 -10.68
N SER A 59 -13.18 1.03 -12.01
CA SER A 59 -12.06 0.41 -12.72
C SER A 59 -10.79 1.27 -12.69
N ALA A 60 -10.90 2.55 -12.35
CA ALA A 60 -9.73 3.40 -12.14
C ALA A 60 -8.83 2.89 -11.00
N CYS A 61 -9.42 2.26 -9.99
CA CYS A 61 -8.71 1.72 -8.83
C CYS A 61 -8.76 0.18 -8.79
N HIS A 62 -9.88 -0.42 -9.17
CA HIS A 62 -10.11 -1.85 -9.06
C HIS A 62 -9.76 -2.61 -10.34
N VAL A 63 -9.11 -3.76 -10.19
CA VAL A 63 -8.88 -4.74 -11.26
C VAL A 63 -9.95 -5.82 -11.28
N ALA A 64 -10.63 -6.03 -10.16
CA ALA A 64 -11.80 -6.88 -9.98
C ALA A 64 -12.54 -6.44 -8.71
N PRO A 65 -13.80 -6.86 -8.46
CA PRO A 65 -14.52 -6.55 -7.24
C PRO A 65 -13.71 -6.86 -5.99
N GLY A 66 -13.52 -5.87 -5.12
CA GLY A 66 -12.71 -5.98 -3.90
C GLY A 66 -11.20 -6.14 -4.11
N LYS A 67 -10.70 -6.07 -5.35
CA LYS A 67 -9.28 -6.18 -5.67
C LYS A 67 -8.74 -4.89 -6.25
N VAL A 68 -7.76 -4.29 -5.61
CA VAL A 68 -6.94 -3.20 -6.16
C VAL A 68 -5.55 -3.73 -6.52
N ALA A 69 -4.89 -3.07 -7.47
CA ALA A 69 -3.50 -3.38 -7.80
C ALA A 69 -2.64 -2.11 -7.63
N PRO A 70 -1.41 -2.22 -7.11
CA PRO A 70 -0.50 -1.08 -6.96
C PRO A 70 -0.34 -0.25 -8.23
N SER A 71 -0.34 -0.90 -9.40
CA SER A 71 -0.24 -0.23 -10.70
C SER A 71 -1.35 0.78 -10.95
N LYS A 72 -2.55 0.56 -10.42
CA LYS A 72 -3.68 1.49 -10.53
C LYS A 72 -3.43 2.77 -9.71
N CYS A 73 -2.88 2.61 -8.53
CA CYS A 73 -2.48 3.74 -7.67
C CYS A 73 -1.35 4.54 -8.31
N LEU A 74 -0.31 3.84 -8.76
CA LEU A 74 0.91 4.43 -9.31
C LEU A 74 0.70 5.09 -10.67
N ALA A 75 -0.36 4.74 -11.41
CA ALA A 75 -0.72 5.43 -12.66
C ALA A 75 -1.02 6.92 -12.44
N CYS A 76 -1.58 7.28 -11.28
CA CYS A 76 -1.83 8.67 -10.89
C CYS A 76 -0.76 9.21 -9.93
N HIS A 77 -0.23 8.37 -9.04
CA HIS A 77 0.80 8.73 -8.08
C HIS A 77 2.21 8.54 -8.66
N THR A 78 2.49 9.21 -9.79
CA THR A 78 3.72 9.04 -10.57
C THR A 78 4.99 9.42 -9.79
N GLU A 79 4.91 10.39 -8.87
CA GLU A 79 6.03 10.75 -8.00
C GLU A 79 6.38 9.59 -7.04
N ILE A 80 5.38 8.91 -6.50
CA ILE A 80 5.60 7.74 -5.65
C ILE A 80 6.18 6.59 -6.49
N ALA A 81 5.66 6.37 -7.71
CA ALA A 81 6.20 5.39 -8.64
C ALA A 81 7.70 5.64 -8.92
N SER A 82 8.08 6.90 -9.19
CA SER A 82 9.47 7.29 -9.41
C SER A 82 10.34 7.03 -8.18
N ARG A 83 9.85 7.31 -6.97
CA ARG A 83 10.58 7.09 -5.73
C ARG A 83 10.79 5.61 -5.44
N ILE A 84 9.80 4.78 -5.69
CA ILE A 84 9.92 3.33 -5.60
C ILE A 84 10.98 2.83 -6.61
N ALA A 85 10.88 3.24 -7.86
CA ALA A 85 11.82 2.84 -8.92
C ALA A 85 13.26 3.29 -8.66
N THR A 86 13.46 4.37 -7.91
CA THR A 86 14.78 4.91 -7.55
C THR A 86 15.18 4.63 -6.10
N GLU A 87 14.44 3.78 -5.41
CA GLU A 87 14.68 3.39 -4.01
C GLU A 87 14.80 4.57 -3.04
N LYS A 88 13.98 5.61 -3.22
CA LYS A 88 14.01 6.84 -2.44
C LYS A 88 12.78 7.05 -1.58
N GLY A 89 12.98 7.59 -0.38
CA GLY A 89 11.92 7.97 0.52
C GLY A 89 11.24 6.79 1.22
N TYR A 90 10.17 7.08 1.93
CA TYR A 90 9.46 6.11 2.78
C TYR A 90 8.88 4.91 2.01
N HIS A 91 8.48 5.12 0.76
CA HIS A 91 7.86 4.08 -0.08
C HIS A 91 8.87 3.25 -0.88
N ARG A 92 10.18 3.46 -0.73
CA ARG A 92 11.22 2.80 -1.51
C ARG A 92 11.13 1.26 -1.54
N ASP A 93 10.62 0.69 -0.47
CA ASP A 93 10.51 -0.75 -0.24
C ASP A 93 9.06 -1.21 0.07
N LYS A 94 8.07 -0.37 -0.23
CA LYS A 94 6.65 -0.57 0.14
C LYS A 94 5.77 -0.49 -1.11
N ALA A 95 6.08 -1.30 -2.13
CA ALA A 95 5.38 -1.25 -3.42
C ALA A 95 4.18 -2.21 -3.52
N ASP A 96 4.07 -3.21 -2.64
CA ASP A 96 3.26 -4.40 -2.90
C ASP A 96 1.78 -4.23 -2.58
N ASP A 97 1.42 -3.53 -1.52
CA ASP A 97 0.02 -3.32 -1.15
C ASP A 97 -0.23 -1.95 -0.53
N CYS A 98 -0.58 -1.00 -1.38
CA CYS A 98 -0.87 0.37 -0.95
C CYS A 98 -2.10 0.45 -0.03
N ALA A 99 -3.09 -0.42 -0.24
CA ALA A 99 -4.37 -0.37 0.46
C ALA A 99 -4.27 -0.82 1.93
N VAL A 100 -3.22 -1.54 2.31
CA VAL A 100 -2.96 -1.92 3.72
C VAL A 100 -2.76 -0.68 4.58
N CYS A 101 -2.06 0.32 4.07
CA CYS A 101 -1.83 1.57 4.80
C CYS A 101 -2.82 2.69 4.38
N HIS A 102 -3.21 2.71 3.11
CA HIS A 102 -4.07 3.75 2.55
C HIS A 102 -5.49 3.20 2.29
N ALA A 103 -6.20 2.89 3.37
CA ALA A 103 -7.54 2.30 3.28
C ALA A 103 -8.56 3.33 2.77
N GLU A 104 -9.16 3.05 1.63
CA GLU A 104 -10.25 3.82 1.05
C GLU A 104 -11.63 3.32 1.51
N HIS A 105 -12.70 4.01 1.12
CA HIS A 105 -14.08 3.67 1.46
C HIS A 105 -14.43 3.78 2.96
N GLN A 106 -13.64 4.54 3.72
CA GLN A 106 -13.87 4.83 5.13
C GLN A 106 -14.68 6.12 5.37
N GLY A 107 -15.15 6.75 4.30
CA GLY A 107 -15.91 8.00 4.34
C GLY A 107 -15.10 9.21 3.87
N ARG A 108 -15.81 10.29 3.57
CA ARG A 108 -15.21 11.50 2.97
C ARG A 108 -14.16 12.17 3.84
N GLU A 109 -14.33 12.11 5.15
CA GLU A 109 -13.44 12.74 6.14
C GLU A 109 -12.30 11.79 6.57
N ALA A 110 -12.22 10.60 5.99
CA ALA A 110 -11.19 9.64 6.35
C ALA A 110 -9.79 10.17 6.02
N ASN A 111 -8.90 10.08 7.00
CA ASN A 111 -7.49 10.32 6.78
C ASN A 111 -6.84 9.04 6.23
N ILE A 112 -6.63 9.00 4.94
CA ILE A 112 -5.97 7.87 4.26
C ILE A 112 -4.45 7.97 4.22
N VAL A 113 -3.85 8.95 4.92
CA VAL A 113 -2.40 9.10 5.08
C VAL A 113 -2.06 8.97 6.56
N PRO A 114 -1.92 7.73 7.07
CA PRO A 114 -1.66 7.49 8.48
C PRO A 114 -0.21 7.83 8.82
N LEU A 115 0.06 9.10 9.07
CA LEU A 115 1.39 9.59 9.46
C LEU A 115 1.40 9.93 10.95
N GLU A 116 2.06 9.08 11.74
CA GLU A 116 2.34 9.31 13.16
C GLU A 116 3.61 10.14 13.29
N LYS A 117 3.44 11.47 13.37
CA LYS A 117 4.55 12.44 13.32
C LYS A 117 5.50 12.33 14.51
N GLU A 118 4.94 12.03 15.68
CA GLU A 118 5.67 11.99 16.96
C GLU A 118 6.62 10.80 17.02
N SER A 119 6.29 9.71 16.33
CA SER A 119 7.05 8.46 16.32
C SER A 119 7.70 8.15 14.97
N PHE A 120 7.65 9.06 14.01
CA PHE A 120 8.15 8.82 12.67
C PHE A 120 9.67 8.61 12.64
N ASP A 121 10.11 7.47 12.17
CA ASP A 121 11.53 7.16 12.00
C ASP A 121 12.04 7.55 10.61
N HIS A 122 12.86 8.56 10.53
CA HIS A 122 13.46 9.00 9.27
C HIS A 122 14.40 7.96 8.66
N SER A 123 14.92 7.01 9.42
CA SER A 123 15.76 5.94 8.87
C SER A 123 15.00 5.09 7.84
N GLU A 124 13.68 4.97 7.99
CA GLU A 124 12.81 4.30 7.02
C GLU A 124 12.73 5.00 5.66
N THR A 125 13.11 6.27 5.59
CA THR A 125 13.13 7.03 4.33
C THR A 125 14.44 6.87 3.55
N GLY A 126 15.44 6.17 4.11
CA GLY A 126 16.81 6.15 3.63
C GLY A 126 17.63 7.39 4.03
N ALA A 127 17.02 8.35 4.72
CA ALA A 127 17.67 9.57 5.20
C ALA A 127 17.79 9.55 6.73
N LYS A 128 18.85 8.95 7.24
CA LYS A 128 19.11 8.91 8.68
C LYS A 128 19.55 10.29 9.17
N LEU A 129 18.77 10.89 10.07
CA LEU A 129 19.16 12.10 10.76
C LEU A 129 20.32 11.81 11.72
N GLN A 130 21.28 12.70 11.80
CA GLN A 130 22.47 12.58 12.66
C GLN A 130 22.76 13.90 13.36
N GLY A 131 23.56 13.86 14.42
CA GLY A 131 24.07 15.02 15.12
C GLY A 131 22.96 15.95 15.59
N THR A 132 23.10 17.22 15.26
CA THR A 132 22.15 18.27 15.65
C THR A 132 20.75 18.06 15.05
N HIS A 133 20.64 17.43 13.87
CA HIS A 133 19.35 17.21 13.22
C HIS A 133 18.44 16.25 13.99
N VAL A 134 18.99 15.26 14.70
CA VAL A 134 18.21 14.36 15.57
C VAL A 134 17.46 15.10 16.68
N LYS A 135 18.00 16.24 17.12
CA LYS A 135 17.43 17.05 18.21
C LYS A 135 16.26 17.92 17.77
N LEU A 136 16.08 18.09 16.45
CA LEU A 136 14.98 18.88 15.90
C LEU A 136 13.68 18.10 16.01
N LYS A 137 12.73 18.62 16.78
CA LYS A 137 11.41 18.01 16.97
C LYS A 137 10.34 18.67 16.12
N ASP A 138 10.63 19.83 15.57
CA ASP A 138 9.73 20.60 14.73
C ASP A 138 9.88 20.15 13.27
N CYS A 139 8.88 19.44 12.77
CA CYS A 139 8.86 18.93 11.39
C CYS A 139 8.99 20.05 10.35
N ASP A 140 8.45 21.24 10.67
CA ASP A 140 8.36 22.38 9.76
C ASP A 140 9.71 23.06 9.51
N LYS A 141 10.68 22.78 10.36
CA LYS A 141 12.04 23.26 10.14
C LYS A 141 12.72 22.68 8.91
N CYS A 142 12.36 21.45 8.56
CA CYS A 142 12.87 20.77 7.38
C CYS A 142 11.81 20.68 6.27
N HIS A 143 10.58 20.35 6.64
CA HIS A 143 9.47 20.18 5.70
C HIS A 143 8.74 21.51 5.45
N THR A 144 9.48 22.51 4.97
CA THR A 144 8.91 23.82 4.64
C THR A 144 8.05 23.76 3.38
N LEU A 145 7.11 24.69 3.23
CA LEU A 145 6.28 24.79 2.03
C LEU A 145 7.10 25.01 0.75
N SER A 146 8.23 25.70 0.83
CA SER A 146 9.13 25.95 -0.29
C SER A 146 9.88 24.69 -0.71
N ASN A 147 10.26 23.84 0.24
CA ASN A 147 11.05 22.63 0.00
C ASN A 147 10.24 21.35 -0.06
N THR A 148 8.92 21.38 0.06
CA THR A 148 8.07 20.21 -0.10
C THR A 148 7.33 20.22 -1.43
N LEU A 149 6.99 19.02 -1.93
CA LEU A 149 6.12 18.90 -3.10
C LEU A 149 4.73 19.43 -2.75
N LEU A 150 4.19 20.27 -3.61
CA LEU A 150 2.83 20.77 -3.43
C LEU A 150 1.83 19.62 -3.65
N ARG A 151 0.81 19.60 -2.81
CA ARG A 151 -0.36 18.75 -2.97
C ARG A 151 -1.58 19.63 -3.23
N THR A 152 -2.52 19.12 -3.99
CA THR A 152 -3.81 19.81 -4.22
C THR A 152 -4.63 19.92 -2.95
N LYS A 153 -4.45 18.98 -2.02
CA LYS A 153 -5.09 18.98 -0.69
C LYS A 153 -4.10 18.46 0.35
N GLY A 154 -4.00 19.18 1.46
CA GLY A 154 -3.17 18.82 2.60
C GLY A 154 -1.68 19.11 2.42
N ARG A 155 -0.92 18.81 3.47
CA ARG A 155 0.52 19.03 3.52
C ARG A 155 1.28 17.81 2.98
N SER A 156 2.32 18.06 2.18
CA SER A 156 3.29 17.03 1.79
C SER A 156 4.49 17.08 2.73
N TYR A 157 5.02 15.89 3.04
CA TYR A 157 6.32 15.73 3.73
C TYR A 157 7.40 15.23 2.79
N ILE A 158 7.12 15.17 1.48
CA ILE A 158 8.10 14.79 0.47
C ILE A 158 8.95 16.01 0.12
N LEU A 159 10.24 15.96 0.44
CA LEU A 159 11.17 17.04 0.13
C LEU A 159 11.50 17.07 -1.38
N LYS A 160 11.61 18.27 -1.94
CA LYS A 160 12.14 18.52 -3.28
C LYS A 160 13.66 18.31 -3.29
N ASP A 161 14.32 18.84 -2.27
CA ASP A 161 15.75 18.71 -2.03
C ASP A 161 15.98 18.26 -0.59
N SER A 162 16.58 17.11 -0.41
CA SER A 162 16.98 16.54 0.87
C SER A 162 18.46 16.77 1.21
N GLY A 163 19.19 17.46 0.34
CA GLY A 163 20.57 17.85 0.58
C GLY A 163 20.70 19.07 1.49
N CYS A 164 21.92 19.41 1.84
CA CYS A 164 22.20 20.53 2.76
C CYS A 164 21.56 21.83 2.29
N ARG A 165 21.61 22.11 0.98
CA ARG A 165 21.08 23.35 0.37
C ARG A 165 19.56 23.45 0.36
N GLY A 166 18.88 22.33 0.50
CA GLY A 166 17.42 22.34 0.62
C GLY A 166 16.92 23.08 1.87
N CYS A 167 17.78 23.22 2.87
CA CYS A 167 17.46 23.87 4.16
C CYS A 167 18.45 24.96 4.54
N HIS A 168 19.73 24.85 4.16
CA HIS A 168 20.79 25.79 4.54
C HIS A 168 21.15 26.71 3.39
N THR A 169 21.21 28.03 3.68
CA THR A 169 21.77 29.01 2.75
C THR A 169 23.28 29.08 2.98
N PRO A 170 24.12 28.81 1.96
CA PRO A 170 25.56 28.88 2.11
C PRO A 170 26.00 30.32 2.40
N PRO A 171 26.77 30.58 3.48
CA PRO A 171 27.23 31.93 3.82
C PRO A 171 28.48 32.33 3.03
N HIS A 172 29.12 31.42 2.35
CA HIS A 172 30.36 31.65 1.62
C HIS A 172 30.27 31.22 0.16
N GLN A 173 31.08 31.83 -0.69
CA GLN A 173 31.22 31.43 -2.09
C GLN A 173 32.25 30.30 -2.24
N GLY A 174 32.12 29.51 -3.28
CA GLY A 174 33.03 28.40 -3.58
C GLY A 174 32.29 27.16 -4.10
N ASN A 175 32.95 26.00 -4.11
CA ASN A 175 32.36 24.74 -4.53
C ASN A 175 31.35 24.24 -3.47
N GLN A 176 30.13 24.74 -3.57
CA GLN A 176 29.08 24.64 -2.57
C GLN A 176 28.38 23.27 -2.54
N ASP A 177 28.72 22.38 -3.48
CA ASP A 177 28.10 21.06 -3.58
C ASP A 177 28.77 19.99 -2.69
N LYS A 178 29.92 20.35 -2.09
CA LYS A 178 30.71 19.44 -1.25
C LYS A 178 30.77 19.91 0.21
N CYS A 179 29.64 20.30 0.75
CA CYS A 179 29.53 20.79 2.15
C CYS A 179 30.15 19.83 3.15
N VAL A 180 29.99 18.52 2.92
CA VAL A 180 30.49 17.44 3.78
C VAL A 180 32.01 17.33 3.84
N ASN A 181 32.75 18.00 2.93
CA ASN A 181 34.21 18.00 2.97
C ASN A 181 34.74 18.87 4.13
N CYS A 182 33.94 19.85 4.57
CA CYS A 182 34.31 20.78 5.63
C CYS A 182 33.36 20.71 6.81
N HIS A 183 32.10 20.37 6.61
CA HIS A 183 31.06 20.37 7.64
C HIS A 183 30.54 18.96 7.90
N SER A 184 30.16 18.69 9.13
CA SER A 184 29.47 17.46 9.51
C SER A 184 28.08 17.77 10.07
N GLN A 185 27.25 16.73 10.21
CA GLN A 185 25.96 16.88 10.88
C GLN A 185 26.09 17.07 12.40
N GLU A 186 27.25 16.78 12.98
CA GLU A 186 27.54 16.98 14.39
C GLU A 186 27.90 18.44 14.67
N SER A 187 28.71 19.04 13.78
CA SER A 187 29.15 20.43 13.93
C SER A 187 29.21 21.12 12.57
N TRP A 188 28.60 22.30 12.49
CA TRP A 188 28.76 23.21 11.37
C TRP A 188 30.01 24.10 11.48
N ILE A 189 30.63 24.13 12.66
CA ILE A 189 31.86 24.90 12.92
C ILE A 189 33.03 24.09 12.36
N VAL A 190 33.74 24.67 11.41
CA VAL A 190 35.01 24.16 10.92
C VAL A 190 36.09 24.71 11.84
N GLU A 191 36.79 23.84 12.57
CA GLU A 191 38.03 24.23 13.24
C GLU A 191 38.96 24.71 12.13
N ARG A 192 39.44 25.95 12.27
CA ARG A 192 40.24 26.65 11.28
C ARG A 192 41.26 25.70 10.68
N HIS A 193 41.19 25.49 9.37
CA HIS A 193 42.33 24.99 8.64
C HIS A 193 43.50 25.89 8.99
N GLY A 194 44.54 25.33 9.58
CA GLY A 194 45.66 26.09 10.04
C GLY A 194 46.10 27.08 8.99
N ALA A 195 46.14 28.34 9.38
CA ALA A 195 46.85 29.37 8.67
C ALA A 195 48.33 28.99 8.81
N GLU A 196 48.80 28.08 7.99
CA GLU A 196 50.26 28.01 7.76
C GLU A 196 50.54 29.07 6.70
N GLY A 197 51.33 30.02 7.13
CA GLY A 197 51.67 31.30 6.58
C GLY A 197 52.39 31.33 5.24
#